data_6bbe129030f21e387a34e6f222b82e00
#
_entry.id   6bbe129030f21e387a34e6f222b82e00
#
_cell.length_a   1.000
_cell.length_b   1.000
_cell.length_c   1.000
_cell.angle_alpha   90.00
_cell.angle_beta   90.00
_cell.angle_gamma   90.00
#
_symmetry.space_group_name_H-M   'P 1'
#
loop_
_entity.id
_entity.type
_entity.pdbx_description
1 polymer ?
#
loop_
_entity_poly.entity_id
_entity_poly.type
_entity_poly.pdbx_seq_one_letter_code
_entity_poly.pdbx_strand_id
1 'polypeptide(L)'
;MKTIVVLLTLALAQPVLAQQESSKEPRQHPALAEFDMSGLDAMRATVQAVIDRPADLSPEKIAAYDKTRRAAEKGDAAAQLGLAQMLHQGEGTPRDFDAGLAWMRKSAEGGHGPAQAFLGVAYTLGQGVAVDRTLGEYWSRKGAAQGVELANFTVAMHFENIHSSAEEQAHALHWLKFYAENGFIPAYNEIGYRLMKTAHDDAQRREAFGWYMRAAKALDPPGLNNVAYSYEVGQGVPQSDEAALGWYEMAAIAKSPPGQTGFARLLEQGRGGPTRQGAAPKPLALYLLAAKQGDLEAIERLVRVYDQGELGQAADQAKAALWREKRKPARTP
;
A
#
# COMPACT_ATOMS: atom_id res chain seq x y z
N MET A 1 2.97 -6.40 7.76
CA MET A 1 2.10 -7.58 7.94
C MET A 1 0.60 -7.31 7.80
N LYS A 2 0.05 -6.13 8.09
CA LYS A 2 -1.40 -5.84 8.03
C LYS A 2 -1.88 -5.18 6.72
N THR A 3 -1.00 -4.86 5.79
CA THR A 3 -1.29 -4.11 4.55
C THR A 3 -1.98 -4.98 3.47
N ILE A 4 -1.76 -6.30 3.47
CA ILE A 4 -2.43 -7.24 2.53
C ILE A 4 -3.96 -7.20 2.70
N VAL A 5 -4.45 -7.01 3.93
CA VAL A 5 -5.89 -7.01 4.24
C VAL A 5 -6.61 -5.87 3.54
N VAL A 6 -6.03 -4.69 3.53
CA VAL A 6 -6.67 -3.51 2.94
C VAL A 6 -6.79 -3.67 1.41
N LEU A 7 -5.81 -4.28 0.76
CA LEU A 7 -5.82 -4.44 -0.71
C LEU A 7 -6.62 -5.65 -1.17
N LEU A 8 -6.59 -6.78 -0.47
CA LEU A 8 -7.45 -7.93 -0.78
C LEU A 8 -8.92 -7.68 -0.42
N THR A 9 -9.19 -6.97 0.68
CA THR A 9 -10.58 -6.60 1.05
C THR A 9 -11.14 -5.52 0.13
N LEU A 10 -10.34 -4.56 -0.32
CA LEU A 10 -10.78 -3.54 -1.28
C LEU A 10 -10.98 -4.12 -2.69
N ALA A 11 -10.15 -5.06 -3.14
CA ALA A 11 -10.38 -5.76 -4.41
C ALA A 11 -11.64 -6.64 -4.39
N LEU A 12 -12.08 -7.11 -3.21
CA LEU A 12 -13.29 -7.93 -3.04
C LEU A 12 -14.52 -7.13 -2.58
N ALA A 13 -14.35 -5.89 -2.10
CA ALA A 13 -15.43 -4.98 -1.72
C ALA A 13 -15.99 -4.16 -2.90
N GLN A 14 -15.51 -4.36 -4.09
CA GLN A 14 -15.88 -3.59 -5.29
C GLN A 14 -17.34 -3.68 -5.73
N PRO A 15 -18.19 -4.69 -5.42
CA PRO A 15 -19.56 -4.62 -5.87
C PRO A 15 -20.39 -3.51 -5.19
N VAL A 16 -19.94 -2.95 -4.07
CA VAL A 16 -20.72 -1.93 -3.34
C VAL A 16 -20.39 -0.50 -3.78
N LEU A 17 -19.17 -0.22 -4.22
CA LEU A 17 -18.77 1.13 -4.66
C LEU A 17 -18.97 1.36 -6.17
N ALA A 18 -18.90 0.30 -6.99
CA ALA A 18 -19.10 0.39 -8.44
C ALA A 18 -20.56 0.65 -8.85
N GLN A 19 -21.54 0.43 -7.98
CA GLN A 19 -22.97 0.67 -8.30
C GLN A 19 -23.38 2.15 -8.22
N GLN A 20 -22.55 3.06 -7.71
CA GLN A 20 -22.87 4.50 -7.63
C GLN A 20 -22.29 5.36 -8.76
N GLU A 21 -21.42 4.86 -9.62
CA GLU A 21 -20.76 5.66 -10.67
C GLU A 21 -21.12 5.31 -12.13
N SER A 22 -22.11 4.46 -12.39
CA SER A 22 -22.46 4.06 -13.78
C SER A 22 -23.37 5.06 -14.51
N SER A 23 -23.17 6.34 -14.33
CA SER A 23 -23.74 7.34 -15.23
C SER A 23 -22.95 8.65 -15.11
N LYS A 24 -22.04 8.92 -16.07
CA LYS A 24 -21.87 10.24 -16.73
C LYS A 24 -20.53 10.37 -17.44
N GLU A 25 -20.59 11.06 -18.58
CA GLU A 25 -19.57 11.43 -19.55
C GLU A 25 -18.20 11.88 -18.99
N PRO A 26 -17.10 11.86 -19.78
CA PRO A 26 -15.80 12.39 -19.37
C PRO A 26 -15.94 13.89 -19.09
N ARG A 27 -16.20 14.22 -17.85
CA ARG A 27 -16.21 15.62 -17.43
C ARG A 27 -14.78 16.11 -17.42
N GLN A 28 -14.56 17.25 -18.12
CA GLN A 28 -13.42 18.14 -17.93
C GLN A 28 -13.06 18.16 -16.44
N HIS A 29 -11.77 17.91 -16.14
CA HIS A 29 -11.28 18.02 -14.76
C HIS A 29 -11.72 19.36 -14.17
N PRO A 30 -12.56 19.40 -13.14
CA PRO A 30 -12.73 20.62 -12.39
C PRO A 30 -11.33 20.97 -11.90
N ALA A 31 -10.90 22.20 -12.16
CA ALA A 31 -9.77 22.77 -11.46
C ALA A 31 -9.84 22.28 -10.02
N LEU A 32 -8.72 21.84 -9.44
CA LEU A 32 -8.60 21.34 -8.08
C LEU A 32 -9.11 22.40 -7.10
N ALA A 33 -10.42 22.61 -7.12
CA ALA A 33 -11.14 23.43 -6.17
C ALA A 33 -11.05 22.64 -4.86
N GLU A 34 -10.41 23.26 -3.89
CA GLU A 34 -10.41 23.00 -2.47
C GLU A 34 -10.89 21.60 -2.10
N PHE A 35 -9.94 20.68 -1.93
CA PHE A 35 -10.28 19.37 -1.36
C PHE A 35 -10.89 19.63 0.02
N ASP A 36 -12.18 19.36 0.13
CA ASP A 36 -12.90 19.50 1.39
C ASP A 36 -12.28 18.57 2.43
N MET A 37 -11.56 19.17 3.36
CA MET A 37 -10.89 18.45 4.45
C MET A 37 -11.89 17.71 5.35
N SER A 38 -13.19 18.04 5.32
CA SER A 38 -14.23 17.31 6.06
C SER A 38 -14.35 15.85 5.59
N GLY A 39 -14.00 15.55 4.33
CA GLY A 39 -13.95 14.19 3.80
C GLY A 39 -12.84 13.31 4.44
N LEU A 40 -11.78 13.91 4.99
CA LEU A 40 -10.68 13.14 5.60
C LEU A 40 -11.12 12.37 6.86
N ASP A 41 -11.99 12.93 7.67
CA ASP A 41 -12.45 12.26 8.88
C ASP A 41 -13.35 11.05 8.55
N ALA A 42 -14.19 11.18 7.52
CA ALA A 42 -14.98 10.07 7.00
C ALA A 42 -14.09 8.96 6.42
N MET A 43 -13.05 9.32 5.66
CA MET A 43 -12.07 8.36 5.16
C MET A 43 -11.30 7.69 6.30
N ARG A 44 -10.88 8.44 7.31
CA ARG A 44 -10.20 7.91 8.50
C ARG A 44 -11.06 6.87 9.22
N ALA A 45 -12.33 7.17 9.46
CA ALA A 45 -13.27 6.23 10.09
C ALA A 45 -13.42 4.96 9.24
N THR A 46 -13.47 5.11 7.91
CA THR A 46 -13.55 3.96 6.98
C THR A 46 -12.31 3.09 7.04
N VAL A 47 -11.11 3.69 7.02
CA VAL A 47 -9.84 2.94 7.15
C VAL A 47 -9.80 2.18 8.48
N GLN A 48 -10.13 2.87 9.57
CA GLN A 48 -10.12 2.26 10.90
C GLN A 48 -11.12 1.12 11.00
N ALA A 49 -12.33 1.28 10.46
CA ALA A 49 -13.36 0.23 10.42
C ALA A 49 -12.90 -1.02 9.62
N VAL A 50 -12.16 -0.83 8.53
CA VAL A 50 -11.59 -1.96 7.76
C VAL A 50 -10.49 -2.67 8.56
N ILE A 51 -9.64 -1.91 9.25
CA ILE A 51 -8.55 -2.46 10.06
C ILE A 51 -9.10 -3.22 11.27
N ASP A 52 -10.13 -2.70 11.92
CA ASP A 52 -10.70 -3.23 13.16
C ASP A 52 -11.87 -4.21 12.94
N ARG A 53 -12.21 -4.49 11.66
CA ARG A 53 -13.29 -5.41 11.34
C ARG A 53 -13.08 -6.74 12.07
N PRO A 54 -14.03 -7.19 12.91
CA PRO A 54 -13.91 -8.47 13.61
C PRO A 54 -13.91 -9.65 12.63
N ALA A 55 -13.34 -10.78 13.04
CA ALA A 55 -13.45 -12.02 12.30
C ALA A 55 -14.93 -12.46 12.26
N ASP A 56 -15.38 -12.95 11.09
CA ASP A 56 -16.70 -13.55 10.95
C ASP A 56 -16.62 -15.03 11.34
N LEU A 57 -17.01 -15.34 12.57
CA LEU A 57 -17.02 -16.68 13.13
C LEU A 57 -18.43 -17.30 13.14
N SER A 58 -19.28 -16.92 12.21
CA SER A 58 -20.59 -17.56 12.04
C SER A 58 -20.44 -19.07 11.77
N PRO A 59 -21.39 -19.92 12.24
CA PRO A 59 -21.29 -21.38 12.02
C PRO A 59 -21.14 -21.77 10.54
N GLU A 60 -21.76 -21.02 9.64
CA GLU A 60 -21.65 -21.21 8.20
C GLU A 60 -20.21 -20.95 7.72
N LYS A 61 -19.59 -19.85 8.15
CA LYS A 61 -18.20 -19.50 7.79
C LYS A 61 -17.21 -20.49 8.39
N ILE A 62 -17.41 -20.93 9.61
CA ILE A 62 -16.58 -21.97 10.25
C ILE A 62 -16.65 -23.28 9.43
N ALA A 63 -17.85 -23.72 9.06
CA ALA A 63 -18.02 -24.93 8.27
C ALA A 63 -17.36 -24.81 6.86
N ALA A 64 -17.48 -23.63 6.22
CA ALA A 64 -16.80 -23.34 4.96
C ALA A 64 -15.27 -23.36 5.11
N TYR A 65 -14.73 -22.74 6.16
CA TYR A 65 -13.31 -22.78 6.49
C TYR A 65 -12.80 -24.22 6.65
N ASP A 66 -13.48 -25.03 7.45
CA ASP A 66 -13.09 -26.43 7.70
C ASP A 66 -13.15 -27.28 6.41
N LYS A 67 -14.12 -27.06 5.55
CA LYS A 67 -14.22 -27.72 4.24
C LYS A 67 -13.02 -27.32 3.36
N THR A 68 -12.75 -26.01 3.24
CA THR A 68 -11.67 -25.47 2.43
C THR A 68 -10.31 -25.94 2.94
N ARG A 69 -10.11 -25.92 4.27
CA ARG A 69 -8.87 -26.40 4.90
C ARG A 69 -8.59 -27.86 4.56
N ARG A 70 -9.60 -28.74 4.68
CA ARG A 70 -9.44 -30.17 4.31
C ARG A 70 -9.08 -30.41 2.84
N ALA A 71 -9.59 -29.58 1.93
CA ALA A 71 -9.22 -29.66 0.51
C ALA A 71 -7.80 -29.13 0.28
N ALA A 72 -7.42 -28.03 0.91
CA ALA A 72 -6.09 -27.44 0.84
C ALA A 72 -5.00 -28.39 1.37
N GLU A 73 -5.28 -29.07 2.50
CA GLU A 73 -4.40 -30.10 3.10
C GLU A 73 -4.18 -31.30 2.18
N LYS A 74 -5.16 -31.63 1.33
CA LYS A 74 -5.05 -32.69 0.30
C LYS A 74 -4.31 -32.23 -0.96
N GLY A 75 -3.86 -30.99 -1.03
CA GLY A 75 -3.06 -30.48 -2.14
C GLY A 75 -3.87 -29.75 -3.23
N ASP A 76 -5.17 -29.51 -3.03
CA ASP A 76 -5.97 -28.70 -3.96
C ASP A 76 -5.46 -27.26 -3.94
N ALA A 77 -4.81 -26.84 -5.04
CA ALA A 77 -4.17 -25.54 -5.13
C ALA A 77 -5.18 -24.37 -5.12
N ALA A 78 -6.38 -24.56 -5.67
CA ALA A 78 -7.42 -23.56 -5.59
C ALA A 78 -7.97 -23.40 -4.15
N ALA A 79 -8.16 -24.53 -3.44
CA ALA A 79 -8.55 -24.51 -2.04
C ALA A 79 -7.45 -23.91 -1.15
N GLN A 80 -6.17 -24.10 -1.46
CA GLN A 80 -5.04 -23.47 -0.76
C GLN A 80 -5.10 -21.94 -0.87
N LEU A 81 -5.39 -21.40 -2.06
CA LEU A 81 -5.63 -19.96 -2.23
C LEU A 81 -6.88 -19.51 -1.47
N GLY A 82 -7.98 -20.25 -1.56
CA GLY A 82 -9.20 -19.94 -0.81
C GLY A 82 -8.96 -19.90 0.70
N LEU A 83 -8.21 -20.85 1.23
CA LEU A 83 -7.82 -20.88 2.66
C LEU A 83 -6.94 -19.67 3.04
N ALA A 84 -6.00 -19.29 2.17
CA ALA A 84 -5.20 -18.09 2.36
C ALA A 84 -6.07 -16.83 2.47
N GLN A 85 -7.07 -16.69 1.63
CA GLN A 85 -8.01 -15.58 1.65
C GLN A 85 -8.86 -15.56 2.93
N MET A 86 -9.39 -16.71 3.35
CA MET A 86 -10.17 -16.83 4.59
C MET A 86 -9.35 -16.44 5.83
N LEU A 87 -8.09 -16.87 5.90
CA LEU A 87 -7.16 -16.48 6.96
C LEU A 87 -6.85 -14.97 6.96
N HIS A 88 -6.72 -14.37 5.79
CA HIS A 88 -6.51 -12.92 5.68
C HIS A 88 -7.75 -12.11 6.08
N GLN A 89 -8.94 -12.58 5.72
CA GLN A 89 -10.20 -11.87 5.98
C GLN A 89 -10.76 -12.13 7.37
N GLY A 90 -10.35 -13.22 8.02
CA GLY A 90 -10.93 -13.68 9.28
C GLY A 90 -12.31 -14.33 9.06
N GLU A 91 -12.48 -15.05 7.95
CA GLU A 91 -13.73 -15.77 7.65
C GLU A 91 -13.68 -17.22 8.16
N GLY A 92 -14.52 -17.52 9.12
CA GLY A 92 -14.59 -18.83 9.78
C GLY A 92 -13.39 -19.14 10.68
N THR A 93 -12.46 -18.22 10.83
CA THR A 93 -11.25 -18.33 11.65
C THR A 93 -10.79 -16.95 12.10
N PRO A 94 -10.09 -16.79 13.22
CA PRO A 94 -9.34 -15.58 13.50
C PRO A 94 -8.35 -15.27 12.38
N ARG A 95 -8.08 -13.98 12.15
CA ARG A 95 -7.10 -13.58 11.13
C ARG A 95 -5.71 -14.07 11.48
N ASP A 96 -5.08 -14.69 10.48
CA ASP A 96 -3.68 -15.11 10.54
C ASP A 96 -3.02 -14.83 9.17
N PHE A 97 -2.29 -13.71 9.09
CA PHE A 97 -1.66 -13.26 7.86
C PHE A 97 -0.46 -14.12 7.47
N ASP A 98 0.28 -14.61 8.45
CA ASP A 98 1.47 -15.42 8.20
C ASP A 98 1.08 -16.81 7.67
N ALA A 99 0.07 -17.43 8.30
CA ALA A 99 -0.50 -18.68 7.79
C ALA A 99 -1.15 -18.49 6.41
N GLY A 100 -1.86 -17.39 6.19
CA GLY A 100 -2.45 -17.06 4.89
C GLY A 100 -1.41 -16.93 3.79
N LEU A 101 -0.31 -16.24 4.04
CA LEU A 101 0.80 -16.13 3.10
C LEU A 101 1.46 -17.48 2.81
N ALA A 102 1.64 -18.32 3.85
CA ALA A 102 2.20 -19.66 3.67
C ALA A 102 1.33 -20.55 2.75
N TRP A 103 0.00 -20.48 2.90
CA TRP A 103 -0.92 -21.21 2.01
C TRP A 103 -0.94 -20.63 0.59
N MET A 104 -0.84 -19.31 0.43
CA MET A 104 -0.72 -18.67 -0.88
C MET A 104 0.54 -19.13 -1.62
N ARG A 105 1.68 -19.24 -0.92
CA ARG A 105 2.92 -19.78 -1.50
C ARG A 105 2.75 -21.23 -1.96
N LYS A 106 2.18 -22.09 -1.11
CA LYS A 106 1.88 -23.49 -1.49
C LYS A 106 1.04 -23.58 -2.75
N SER A 107 0.00 -22.78 -2.85
CA SER A 107 -0.87 -22.70 -4.04
C SER A 107 -0.10 -22.27 -5.28
N ALA A 108 0.75 -21.25 -5.18
CA ALA A 108 1.56 -20.74 -6.28
C ALA A 108 2.63 -21.76 -6.73
N GLU A 109 3.28 -22.41 -5.78
CA GLU A 109 4.25 -23.52 -6.03
C GLU A 109 3.57 -24.71 -6.68
N GLY A 110 2.32 -25.00 -6.29
CA GLY A 110 1.45 -26.01 -6.93
C GLY A 110 0.97 -25.64 -8.33
N GLY A 111 1.40 -24.50 -8.88
CA GLY A 111 1.12 -24.08 -10.25
C GLY A 111 -0.17 -23.27 -10.43
N HIS A 112 -0.88 -22.89 -9.37
CA HIS A 112 -2.13 -22.16 -9.47
C HIS A 112 -1.91 -20.71 -9.93
N GLY A 113 -2.31 -20.38 -11.16
CA GLY A 113 -2.07 -19.08 -11.79
C GLY A 113 -2.52 -17.88 -10.96
N PRO A 114 -3.77 -17.84 -10.44
CA PRO A 114 -4.20 -16.74 -9.55
C PRO A 114 -3.32 -16.56 -8.32
N ALA A 115 -2.87 -17.64 -7.67
CA ALA A 115 -1.97 -17.55 -6.52
C ALA A 115 -0.59 -17.00 -6.91
N GLN A 116 -0.08 -17.40 -8.08
CA GLN A 116 1.15 -16.85 -8.65
C GLN A 116 1.03 -15.35 -8.91
N ALA A 117 -0.09 -14.90 -9.46
CA ALA A 117 -0.37 -13.47 -9.67
C ALA A 117 -0.40 -12.69 -8.35
N PHE A 118 -1.11 -13.19 -7.33
CA PHE A 118 -1.16 -12.56 -6.01
C PHE A 118 0.21 -12.51 -5.34
N LEU A 119 0.99 -13.58 -5.45
CA LEU A 119 2.34 -13.63 -4.89
C LEU A 119 3.28 -12.66 -5.61
N GLY A 120 3.13 -12.52 -6.93
CA GLY A 120 3.81 -11.52 -7.72
C GLY A 120 3.52 -10.09 -7.24
N VAL A 121 2.25 -9.76 -7.01
CA VAL A 121 1.84 -8.47 -6.41
C VAL A 121 2.43 -8.30 -5.02
N ALA A 122 2.36 -9.33 -4.17
CA ALA A 122 2.85 -9.27 -2.79
C ALA A 122 4.34 -8.93 -2.73
N TYR A 123 5.17 -9.59 -3.52
CA TYR A 123 6.61 -9.29 -3.58
C TYR A 123 6.92 -7.94 -4.25
N THR A 124 6.17 -7.54 -5.26
CA THR A 124 6.39 -6.26 -5.96
C THR A 124 6.08 -5.07 -5.05
N LEU A 125 4.99 -5.15 -4.27
CA LEU A 125 4.49 -4.06 -3.43
C LEU A 125 4.90 -4.18 -1.95
N GLY A 126 5.56 -5.26 -1.55
CA GLY A 126 5.92 -5.49 -0.15
C GLY A 126 4.71 -5.82 0.74
N GLN A 127 3.70 -6.51 0.21
CA GLN A 127 2.47 -6.83 0.93
C GLN A 127 2.64 -8.10 1.76
N GLY A 128 2.92 -7.93 3.06
CA GLY A 128 3.15 -9.03 4.01
C GLY A 128 4.49 -9.75 3.82
N VAL A 129 5.28 -9.34 2.85
CA VAL A 129 6.65 -9.78 2.58
C VAL A 129 7.54 -8.56 2.38
N ALA A 130 8.84 -8.70 2.52
CA ALA A 130 9.76 -7.67 2.05
C ALA A 130 9.62 -7.50 0.53
N VAL A 131 9.78 -6.26 0.06
CA VAL A 131 9.82 -6.00 -1.39
C VAL A 131 10.97 -6.79 -2.00
N ASP A 132 10.63 -7.61 -2.98
CA ASP A 132 11.57 -8.34 -3.83
C ASP A 132 11.06 -8.31 -5.26
N ARG A 133 11.56 -7.37 -6.05
CA ARG A 133 11.10 -7.17 -7.43
C ARG A 133 11.44 -8.37 -8.33
N THR A 134 12.53 -9.07 -8.08
CA THR A 134 12.92 -10.24 -8.86
C THR A 134 11.94 -11.40 -8.64
N LEU A 135 11.60 -11.68 -7.39
CA LEU A 135 10.57 -12.67 -7.07
C LEU A 135 9.19 -12.22 -7.54
N GLY A 136 8.87 -10.93 -7.42
CA GLY A 136 7.64 -10.35 -7.92
C GLY A 136 7.48 -10.57 -9.43
N GLU A 137 8.51 -10.26 -10.22
CA GLU A 137 8.52 -10.51 -11.66
C GLU A 137 8.40 -12.00 -11.99
N TYR A 138 9.17 -12.85 -11.33
CA TYR A 138 9.15 -14.30 -11.55
C TYR A 138 7.73 -14.88 -11.39
N TRP A 139 7.06 -14.56 -10.29
CA TRP A 139 5.73 -15.06 -10.01
C TRP A 139 4.67 -14.46 -10.94
N SER A 140 4.79 -13.16 -11.26
CA SER A 140 3.89 -12.49 -12.19
C SER A 140 3.97 -13.07 -13.59
N ARG A 141 5.19 -13.34 -14.11
CA ARG A 141 5.37 -13.99 -15.43
C ARG A 141 4.75 -15.38 -15.48
N LYS A 142 4.83 -16.15 -14.39
CA LYS A 142 4.17 -17.46 -14.30
C LYS A 142 2.65 -17.37 -14.34
N GLY A 143 2.06 -16.42 -13.60
CA GLY A 143 0.63 -16.19 -13.63
C GLY A 143 0.15 -15.65 -14.98
N ALA A 144 0.90 -14.72 -15.59
CA ALA A 144 0.61 -14.17 -16.91
C ALA A 144 0.62 -15.24 -18.00
N ALA A 145 1.56 -16.17 -17.96
CA ALA A 145 1.64 -17.31 -18.89
C ALA A 145 0.40 -18.22 -18.85
N GLN A 146 -0.38 -18.16 -17.76
CA GLN A 146 -1.66 -18.86 -17.62
C GLN A 146 -2.88 -17.96 -17.93
N GLY A 147 -2.66 -16.77 -18.49
CA GLY A 147 -3.71 -15.84 -18.86
C GLY A 147 -4.34 -15.09 -17.68
N VAL A 148 -3.69 -15.03 -16.52
CA VAL A 148 -4.20 -14.29 -15.35
C VAL A 148 -3.95 -12.80 -15.55
N GLU A 149 -5.01 -12.03 -15.73
CA GLU A 149 -4.92 -10.57 -16.00
C GLU A 149 -4.17 -9.80 -14.91
N LEU A 150 -4.43 -10.11 -13.64
CA LEU A 150 -3.72 -9.49 -12.51
C LEU A 150 -2.19 -9.61 -12.63
N ALA A 151 -1.70 -10.72 -13.18
CA ALA A 151 -0.29 -10.94 -13.39
C ALA A 151 0.30 -10.03 -14.48
N ASN A 152 -0.48 -9.69 -15.51
CA ASN A 152 -0.05 -8.74 -16.56
C ASN A 152 0.19 -7.35 -15.98
N PHE A 153 -0.62 -6.92 -15.02
CA PHE A 153 -0.41 -5.67 -14.29
C PHE A 153 0.96 -5.63 -13.60
N THR A 154 1.29 -6.69 -12.86
CA THR A 154 2.57 -6.76 -12.15
C THR A 154 3.76 -6.85 -13.12
N VAL A 155 3.61 -7.54 -14.23
CA VAL A 155 4.60 -7.52 -15.32
C VAL A 155 4.78 -6.09 -15.86
N ALA A 156 3.68 -5.34 -16.07
CA ALA A 156 3.75 -3.95 -16.50
C ALA A 156 4.53 -3.07 -15.51
N MET A 157 4.45 -3.34 -14.20
CA MET A 157 5.22 -2.62 -13.19
C MET A 157 6.74 -2.88 -13.28
N HIS A 158 7.16 -4.04 -13.79
CA HIS A 158 8.58 -4.39 -13.91
C HIS A 158 9.29 -3.72 -15.11
N PHE A 159 8.54 -3.23 -16.11
CA PHE A 159 9.11 -2.45 -17.22
C PHE A 159 9.68 -1.07 -16.80
N GLU A 160 9.65 -0.75 -15.50
CA GLU A 160 10.23 0.48 -14.97
C GLU A 160 11.76 0.46 -14.88
N ASN A 161 12.39 -0.66 -15.16
CA ASN A 161 13.85 -0.76 -15.09
C ASN A 161 14.52 0.26 -16.01
N ILE A 162 15.67 0.78 -15.56
CA ILE A 162 16.52 1.78 -16.20
C ILE A 162 16.83 1.46 -17.69
N HIS A 163 16.58 0.24 -18.12
CA HIS A 163 16.81 -0.28 -19.47
C HIS A 163 15.55 -0.47 -20.32
N SER A 164 14.36 -0.11 -19.81
CA SER A 164 13.13 -0.22 -20.61
C SER A 164 13.11 0.84 -21.69
N SER A 165 12.83 0.43 -22.93
CA SER A 165 12.63 1.35 -24.04
C SER A 165 11.43 2.27 -23.81
N ALA A 166 11.38 3.41 -24.50
CA ALA A 166 10.22 4.30 -24.43
C ALA A 166 8.92 3.59 -24.88
N GLU A 167 9.02 2.64 -25.82
CA GLU A 167 7.91 1.82 -26.30
C GLU A 167 7.40 0.88 -25.20
N GLU A 168 8.29 0.20 -24.47
CA GLU A 168 7.92 -0.66 -23.34
C GLU A 168 7.27 0.13 -22.20
N GLN A 169 7.78 1.33 -21.92
CA GLN A 169 7.18 2.23 -20.93
C GLN A 169 5.77 2.69 -21.34
N ALA A 170 5.58 3.06 -22.62
CA ALA A 170 4.27 3.43 -23.15
C ALA A 170 3.30 2.25 -23.10
N HIS A 171 3.75 1.05 -23.45
CA HIS A 171 2.96 -0.18 -23.37
C HIS A 171 2.57 -0.50 -21.90
N ALA A 172 3.51 -0.37 -20.97
CA ALA A 172 3.22 -0.55 -19.55
C ALA A 172 2.18 0.47 -19.05
N LEU A 173 2.30 1.74 -19.44
CA LEU A 173 1.32 2.78 -19.08
C LEU A 173 -0.07 2.50 -19.66
N HIS A 174 -0.14 1.99 -20.90
CA HIS A 174 -1.40 1.57 -21.52
C HIS A 174 -2.10 0.49 -20.68
N TRP A 175 -1.39 -0.57 -20.30
CA TRP A 175 -1.95 -1.63 -19.45
C TRP A 175 -2.33 -1.13 -18.06
N LEU A 176 -1.53 -0.27 -17.46
CA LEU A 176 -1.87 0.34 -16.17
C LEU A 176 -3.19 1.13 -16.25
N LYS A 177 -3.38 1.93 -17.32
CA LYS A 177 -4.64 2.65 -17.54
C LYS A 177 -5.82 1.71 -17.73
N PHE A 178 -5.66 0.63 -18.51
CA PHE A 178 -6.69 -0.39 -18.67
C PHE A 178 -7.11 -0.99 -17.31
N TYR A 179 -6.16 -1.38 -16.45
CA TYR A 179 -6.47 -1.90 -15.13
C TYR A 179 -7.10 -0.87 -14.20
N ALA A 180 -6.66 0.37 -14.28
CA ALA A 180 -7.23 1.48 -13.53
C ALA A 180 -8.71 1.72 -13.90
N GLU A 181 -9.05 1.68 -15.19
CA GLU A 181 -10.42 1.81 -15.70
C GLU A 181 -11.31 0.64 -15.25
N ASN A 182 -10.72 -0.54 -15.06
CA ASN A 182 -11.41 -1.72 -14.52
C ASN A 182 -11.38 -1.79 -12.98
N GLY A 183 -11.01 -0.69 -12.29
CA GLY A 183 -11.11 -0.57 -10.85
C GLY A 183 -9.94 -1.17 -10.07
N PHE A 184 -8.82 -1.50 -10.71
CA PHE A 184 -7.65 -2.01 -10.01
C PHE A 184 -6.89 -0.88 -9.30
N ILE A 185 -7.15 -0.70 -8.01
CA ILE A 185 -6.67 0.42 -7.19
C ILE A 185 -5.15 0.63 -7.24
N PRO A 186 -4.29 -0.40 -7.15
CA PRO A 186 -2.84 -0.19 -7.20
C PRO A 186 -2.34 0.48 -8.49
N ALA A 187 -3.08 0.33 -9.61
CA ALA A 187 -2.73 0.97 -10.87
C ALA A 187 -2.80 2.50 -10.77
N TYR A 188 -3.70 3.06 -9.96
CA TYR A 188 -3.81 4.52 -9.80
C TYR A 188 -2.51 5.14 -9.31
N ASN A 189 -1.95 4.57 -8.24
CA ASN A 189 -0.70 5.07 -7.66
C ASN A 189 0.48 4.92 -8.62
N GLU A 190 0.58 3.79 -9.29
CA GLU A 190 1.65 3.52 -10.25
C GLU A 190 1.60 4.44 -11.47
N ILE A 191 0.42 4.72 -12.02
CA ILE A 191 0.24 5.71 -13.10
C ILE A 191 0.71 7.09 -12.62
N GLY A 192 0.26 7.50 -11.43
CA GLY A 192 0.66 8.78 -10.84
C GLY A 192 2.17 8.89 -10.71
N TYR A 193 2.83 7.85 -10.22
CA TYR A 193 4.29 7.80 -10.07
C TYR A 193 5.03 7.94 -11.41
N ARG A 194 4.62 7.17 -12.44
CA ARG A 194 5.24 7.24 -13.77
C ARG A 194 5.07 8.60 -14.42
N LEU A 195 3.86 9.14 -14.38
CA LEU A 195 3.58 10.46 -14.92
C LEU A 195 4.35 11.55 -14.16
N MET A 196 4.43 11.48 -12.84
CA MET A 196 5.17 12.43 -12.03
C MET A 196 6.67 12.42 -12.34
N LYS A 197 7.24 11.22 -12.54
CA LYS A 197 8.65 11.03 -12.87
C LYS A 197 9.03 11.64 -14.23
N THR A 198 8.11 11.63 -15.18
CA THR A 198 8.33 12.14 -16.56
C THR A 198 7.74 13.52 -16.78
N ALA A 199 7.10 14.14 -15.78
CA ALA A 199 6.48 15.44 -15.91
C ALA A 199 7.49 16.58 -16.11
N HIS A 200 7.33 17.34 -17.17
CA HIS A 200 8.18 18.49 -17.53
C HIS A 200 7.52 19.83 -17.19
N ASP A 201 6.20 19.84 -17.01
CA ASP A 201 5.42 21.03 -16.74
C ASP A 201 4.37 20.82 -15.63
N ASP A 202 3.72 21.89 -15.20
CA ASP A 202 2.75 21.84 -14.12
C ASP A 202 1.43 21.16 -14.52
N ALA A 203 1.08 21.14 -15.80
CA ALA A 203 -0.11 20.45 -16.27
C ALA A 203 0.05 18.92 -16.10
N GLN A 204 1.21 18.41 -16.50
CA GLN A 204 1.56 16.99 -16.34
C GLN A 204 1.67 16.60 -14.85
N ARG A 205 2.24 17.48 -14.00
CA ARG A 205 2.28 17.25 -12.55
C ARG A 205 0.88 17.21 -11.94
N ARG A 206 -0.03 18.07 -12.42
CA ARG A 206 -1.44 18.03 -11.98
C ARG A 206 -2.14 16.76 -12.41
N GLU A 207 -1.89 16.26 -13.63
CA GLU A 207 -2.41 14.96 -14.08
C GLU A 207 -1.94 13.83 -13.16
N ALA A 208 -0.63 13.77 -12.90
CA ALA A 208 -0.03 12.79 -12.01
C ALA A 208 -0.60 12.84 -10.59
N PHE A 209 -0.74 14.05 -10.03
CA PHE A 209 -1.41 14.27 -8.74
C PHE A 209 -2.86 13.79 -8.74
N GLY A 210 -3.59 14.00 -9.83
CA GLY A 210 -4.96 13.50 -9.99
C GLY A 210 -5.05 11.97 -9.86
N TRP A 211 -4.05 11.24 -10.35
CA TRP A 211 -3.96 9.78 -10.19
C TRP A 211 -3.63 9.37 -8.76
N TYR A 212 -2.70 10.06 -8.08
CA TYR A 212 -2.45 9.85 -6.66
C TYR A 212 -3.71 10.10 -5.81
N MET A 213 -4.48 11.14 -6.16
CA MET A 213 -5.73 11.45 -5.47
C MET A 213 -6.79 10.34 -5.67
N ARG A 214 -6.85 9.70 -6.86
CA ARG A 214 -7.71 8.53 -7.08
C ARG A 214 -7.29 7.35 -6.20
N ALA A 215 -5.99 7.07 -6.10
CA ALA A 215 -5.46 6.06 -5.21
C ALA A 215 -5.79 6.36 -3.74
N ALA A 216 -5.56 7.61 -3.30
CA ALA A 216 -5.83 8.05 -1.94
C ALA A 216 -7.33 7.97 -1.59
N LYS A 217 -8.24 8.35 -2.49
CA LYS A 217 -9.70 8.18 -2.31
C LYS A 217 -10.10 6.71 -2.20
N ALA A 218 -9.36 5.81 -2.80
CA ALA A 218 -9.53 4.37 -2.65
C ALA A 218 -8.80 3.82 -1.42
N LEU A 219 -8.28 4.69 -0.53
CA LEU A 219 -7.56 4.36 0.70
C LEU A 219 -6.27 3.56 0.46
N ASP A 220 -5.68 3.68 -0.73
CA ASP A 220 -4.39 3.06 -1.04
C ASP A 220 -3.27 3.73 -0.23
N PRO A 221 -2.53 2.98 0.63
CA PRO A 221 -1.54 3.59 1.52
C PRO A 221 -0.40 4.33 0.78
N PRO A 222 0.16 3.81 -0.32
CA PRO A 222 1.06 4.57 -1.19
C PRO A 222 0.44 5.83 -1.76
N GLY A 223 -0.82 5.77 -2.24
CA GLY A 223 -1.54 6.91 -2.76
C GLY A 223 -1.74 8.01 -1.72
N LEU A 224 -2.15 7.65 -0.51
CA LEU A 224 -2.26 8.57 0.62
C LEU A 224 -0.93 9.29 0.93
N ASN A 225 0.17 8.52 0.95
CA ASN A 225 1.51 9.07 1.18
C ASN A 225 1.93 10.03 0.04
N ASN A 226 1.68 9.66 -1.21
CA ASN A 226 2.10 10.48 -2.35
C ASN A 226 1.29 11.77 -2.47
N VAL A 227 0.00 11.76 -2.11
CA VAL A 227 -0.80 12.99 -1.96
C VAL A 227 -0.23 13.87 -0.87
N ALA A 228 0.12 13.30 0.31
CA ALA A 228 0.73 14.05 1.41
C ALA A 228 2.04 14.71 0.98
N TYR A 229 2.92 13.95 0.34
CA TYR A 229 4.19 14.46 -0.18
C TYR A 229 3.99 15.54 -1.24
N SER A 230 3.02 15.37 -2.14
CA SER A 230 2.71 16.38 -3.16
C SER A 230 2.31 17.72 -2.55
N TYR A 231 1.50 17.72 -1.48
CA TYR A 231 1.17 18.93 -0.73
C TYR A 231 2.37 19.49 0.03
N GLU A 232 3.23 18.64 0.59
CA GLU A 232 4.40 19.09 1.35
C GLU A 232 5.39 19.87 0.48
N VAL A 233 5.59 19.43 -0.78
CA VAL A 233 6.58 20.02 -1.68
C VAL A 233 5.98 20.90 -2.78
N GLY A 234 4.65 20.99 -2.87
CA GLY A 234 3.97 21.77 -3.91
C GLY A 234 4.07 21.14 -5.30
N GLN A 235 4.00 19.81 -5.41
CA GLN A 235 4.17 19.11 -6.67
C GLN A 235 2.82 18.71 -7.28
N GLY A 236 2.40 19.41 -8.34
CA GLY A 236 1.11 19.22 -9.00
C GLY A 236 -0.08 19.82 -8.26
N VAL A 237 0.18 20.45 -7.10
CA VAL A 237 -0.79 21.11 -6.22
C VAL A 237 -0.05 22.23 -5.47
N PRO A 238 -0.72 23.32 -5.06
CA PRO A 238 -0.12 24.33 -4.20
C PRO A 238 0.38 23.71 -2.89
N GLN A 239 1.57 24.15 -2.44
CA GLN A 239 2.14 23.67 -1.18
C GLN A 239 1.21 24.01 0.00
N SER A 240 1.02 23.03 0.90
CA SER A 240 0.26 23.19 2.13
C SER A 240 0.70 22.18 3.18
N ASP A 241 1.41 22.67 4.21
CA ASP A 241 1.83 21.82 5.33
C ASP A 241 0.64 21.26 6.11
N GLU A 242 -0.46 22.02 6.21
CA GLU A 242 -1.69 21.57 6.88
C GLU A 242 -2.32 20.40 6.13
N ALA A 243 -2.47 20.51 4.80
CA ALA A 243 -2.97 19.42 3.99
C ALA A 243 -2.03 18.22 4.03
N ALA A 244 -0.72 18.44 3.92
CA ALA A 244 0.30 17.39 4.00
C ALA A 244 0.20 16.62 5.32
N LEU A 245 0.09 17.34 6.47
CA LEU A 245 -0.05 16.72 7.79
C LEU A 245 -1.29 15.83 7.86
N GLY A 246 -2.45 16.30 7.38
CA GLY A 246 -3.69 15.53 7.38
C GLY A 246 -3.60 14.25 6.52
N TRP A 247 -2.99 14.35 5.34
CA TRP A 247 -2.82 13.19 4.46
C TRP A 247 -1.77 12.19 4.99
N TYR A 248 -0.67 12.67 5.58
CA TYR A 248 0.29 11.79 6.27
C TYR A 248 -0.34 11.10 7.48
N GLU A 249 -1.20 11.78 8.24
CA GLU A 249 -1.96 11.16 9.32
C GLU A 249 -2.83 10.01 8.81
N MET A 250 -3.53 10.22 7.69
CA MET A 250 -4.31 9.15 7.03
C MET A 250 -3.42 7.98 6.57
N ALA A 251 -2.28 8.28 5.95
CA ALA A 251 -1.32 7.26 5.55
C ALA A 251 -0.76 6.50 6.76
N ALA A 252 -0.51 7.18 7.87
CA ALA A 252 -0.04 6.55 9.12
C ALA A 252 -1.10 5.63 9.73
N ILE A 253 -2.38 6.02 9.72
CA ILE A 253 -3.52 5.19 10.13
C ILE A 253 -3.61 3.95 9.23
N ALA A 254 -3.45 4.12 7.91
CA ALA A 254 -3.38 3.03 6.94
C ALA A 254 -2.09 2.20 7.06
N LYS A 255 -1.24 2.50 8.06
CA LYS A 255 0.03 1.80 8.38
C LYS A 255 1.09 1.87 7.29
N SER A 256 1.04 2.90 6.44
CA SER A 256 2.11 3.20 5.49
C SER A 256 3.39 3.59 6.23
N PRO A 257 4.51 2.85 6.09
CA PRO A 257 5.75 3.24 6.76
C PRO A 257 6.24 4.64 6.34
N PRO A 258 6.30 5.01 5.04
CA PRO A 258 6.64 6.37 4.64
C PRO A 258 5.64 7.41 5.17
N GLY A 259 4.35 7.08 5.22
CA GLY A 259 3.32 7.95 5.79
C GLY A 259 3.53 8.21 7.28
N GLN A 260 3.87 7.17 8.06
CA GLN A 260 4.24 7.30 9.48
C GLN A 260 5.47 8.19 9.66
N THR A 261 6.47 8.04 8.79
CA THR A 261 7.69 8.85 8.81
C THR A 261 7.42 10.31 8.45
N GLY A 262 6.66 10.57 7.38
CA GLY A 262 6.26 11.92 6.98
C GLY A 262 5.44 12.63 8.07
N PHE A 263 4.48 11.90 8.68
CA PHE A 263 3.70 12.42 9.80
C PHE A 263 4.58 12.78 11.00
N ALA A 264 5.49 11.88 11.41
CA ALA A 264 6.42 12.11 12.48
C ALA A 264 7.30 13.34 12.24
N ARG A 265 7.80 13.48 11.00
CA ARG A 265 8.67 14.58 10.59
C ARG A 265 7.98 15.94 10.65
N LEU A 266 6.77 16.05 10.13
CA LEU A 266 6.01 17.32 10.21
C LEU A 266 5.67 17.68 11.65
N LEU A 267 5.25 16.72 12.49
CA LEU A 267 5.01 16.93 13.91
C LEU A 267 6.27 17.38 14.66
N GLU A 268 7.41 16.76 14.40
CA GLU A 268 8.68 17.14 14.99
C GLU A 268 9.09 18.56 14.63
N GLN A 269 8.81 18.99 13.40
CA GLN A 269 9.12 20.31 12.88
C GLN A 269 8.07 21.37 13.28
N GLY A 270 6.96 20.99 13.92
CA GLY A 270 5.86 21.89 14.24
C GLY A 270 5.15 22.44 13.01
N ARG A 271 5.22 21.74 11.88
CA ARG A 271 4.60 22.12 10.60
C ARG A 271 3.19 21.54 10.48
N GLY A 272 2.29 22.27 9.83
CA GLY A 272 0.93 21.81 9.53
C GLY A 272 -0.11 22.10 10.61
N GLY A 273 0.28 22.77 11.71
CA GLY A 273 -0.65 23.18 12.77
C GLY A 273 -1.04 22.04 13.73
N PRO A 274 -2.13 22.23 14.50
CA PRO A 274 -2.59 21.22 15.46
C PRO A 274 -3.16 20.01 14.73
N THR A 275 -2.88 18.82 15.28
CA THR A 275 -3.52 17.59 14.81
C THR A 275 -5.02 17.61 15.07
N ARG A 276 -5.80 17.01 14.18
CA ARG A 276 -7.28 17.04 14.25
C ARG A 276 -7.85 16.15 15.35
N GLN A 277 -7.10 15.19 15.86
CA GLN A 277 -7.54 14.23 16.88
C GLN A 277 -6.88 14.48 18.25
N GLY A 278 -7.13 15.61 18.90
CA GLY A 278 -6.68 15.81 20.28
C GLY A 278 -5.16 15.78 20.45
N ALA A 279 -4.64 14.97 21.38
CA ALA A 279 -3.20 14.89 21.62
C ALA A 279 -2.47 14.22 20.45
N ALA A 280 -1.61 14.96 19.75
CA ALA A 280 -0.77 14.43 18.68
C ALA A 280 0.08 13.26 19.18
N PRO A 281 0.25 12.20 18.38
CA PRO A 281 1.16 11.11 18.72
C PRO A 281 2.59 11.65 18.83
N LYS A 282 3.38 11.07 19.72
CA LYS A 282 4.79 11.47 19.85
C LYS A 282 5.55 11.07 18.57
N PRO A 283 6.32 11.96 17.93
CA PRO A 283 7.08 11.66 16.72
C PRO A 283 7.95 10.40 16.84
N LEU A 284 8.59 10.20 17.99
CA LEU A 284 9.39 9.00 18.26
C LEU A 284 8.61 7.70 18.09
N ALA A 285 7.36 7.65 18.55
CA ALA A 285 6.54 6.44 18.43
C ALA A 285 6.23 6.10 16.97
N LEU A 286 5.98 7.10 16.14
CA LEU A 286 5.74 6.94 14.71
C LEU A 286 7.00 6.47 13.98
N TYR A 287 8.17 7.08 14.27
CA TYR A 287 9.45 6.62 13.72
C TYR A 287 9.76 5.17 14.10
N LEU A 288 9.48 4.76 15.35
CA LEU A 288 9.65 3.38 15.78
C LEU A 288 8.73 2.42 15.02
N LEU A 289 7.48 2.82 14.72
CA LEU A 289 6.54 2.00 13.96
C LEU A 289 7.01 1.84 12.50
N ALA A 290 7.43 2.92 11.86
CA ALA A 290 7.91 2.90 10.48
C ALA A 290 9.23 2.10 10.35
N ALA A 291 10.18 2.35 11.25
CA ALA A 291 11.47 1.67 11.25
C ALA A 291 11.37 0.16 11.50
N LYS A 292 10.41 -0.30 12.32
CA LYS A 292 10.12 -1.74 12.49
C LYS A 292 9.62 -2.40 11.20
N GLN A 293 9.07 -1.62 10.29
CA GLN A 293 8.61 -2.07 8.98
C GLN A 293 9.67 -1.88 7.89
N GLY A 294 10.87 -1.42 8.26
CA GLY A 294 12.01 -1.28 7.35
C GLY A 294 12.12 0.07 6.65
N ASP A 295 11.35 1.09 7.08
CA ASP A 295 11.48 2.43 6.52
C ASP A 295 12.85 3.03 6.83
N LEU A 296 13.62 3.30 5.78
CA LEU A 296 15.02 3.73 5.90
C LEU A 296 15.15 5.13 6.49
N GLU A 297 14.26 6.06 6.13
CA GLU A 297 14.29 7.42 6.67
C GLU A 297 14.02 7.40 8.18
N ALA A 298 13.04 6.62 8.63
CA ALA A 298 12.76 6.43 10.05
C ALA A 298 13.95 5.77 10.79
N ILE A 299 14.57 4.74 10.19
CA ILE A 299 15.74 4.08 10.76
C ILE A 299 16.90 5.09 10.92
N GLU A 300 17.18 5.89 9.90
CA GLU A 300 18.21 6.92 9.96
C GLU A 300 17.90 8.00 10.99
N ARG A 301 16.62 8.38 11.10
CA ARG A 301 16.19 9.33 12.13
C ARG A 301 16.37 8.76 13.54
N LEU A 302 16.04 7.49 13.78
CA LEU A 302 16.24 6.82 15.07
C LEU A 302 17.70 6.67 15.43
N VAL A 303 18.59 6.42 14.46
CA VAL A 303 20.04 6.45 14.71
C VAL A 303 20.45 7.79 15.29
N ARG A 304 20.05 8.91 14.69
CA ARG A 304 20.37 10.26 15.19
C ARG A 304 19.76 10.53 16.57
N VAL A 305 18.48 10.12 16.76
CA VAL A 305 17.80 10.29 18.05
C VAL A 305 18.59 9.64 19.20
N TYR A 306 19.06 8.42 19.02
CA TYR A 306 19.80 7.71 20.06
C TYR A 306 21.29 8.09 20.12
N ASP A 307 21.89 8.58 19.04
CA ASP A 307 23.25 9.10 19.07
C ASP A 307 23.36 10.42 19.85
N GLN A 308 22.38 11.30 19.67
CA GLN A 308 22.45 12.69 20.13
C GLN A 308 21.55 12.96 21.35
N GLY A 309 20.68 12.03 21.71
CA GLY A 309 19.75 12.21 22.82
C GLY A 309 18.60 13.17 22.50
N GLU A 310 17.95 12.96 21.35
CA GLU A 310 16.85 13.79 20.87
C GLU A 310 15.45 13.19 21.18
N LEU A 311 14.41 13.95 20.90
CA LEU A 311 12.98 13.56 21.10
C LEU A 311 12.68 13.04 22.53
N GLY A 312 13.34 13.63 23.52
CA GLY A 312 13.20 13.25 24.94
C GLY A 312 13.86 11.92 25.32
N GLN A 313 14.75 11.42 24.48
CA GLN A 313 15.60 10.25 24.79
C GLN A 313 16.96 10.70 25.27
N ALA A 314 17.56 9.94 26.19
CA ALA A 314 18.99 10.06 26.47
C ALA A 314 19.80 9.45 25.31
N ALA A 315 21.02 9.93 25.12
CA ALA A 315 21.94 9.30 24.16
C ALA A 315 22.22 7.84 24.57
N ASP A 316 22.11 6.94 23.61
CA ASP A 316 22.24 5.48 23.81
C ASP A 316 22.93 4.86 22.59
N GLN A 317 24.24 4.70 22.68
CA GLN A 317 25.05 4.18 21.58
C GLN A 317 24.71 2.73 21.22
N ALA A 318 24.23 1.93 22.18
CA ALA A 318 23.82 0.55 21.92
C ALA A 318 22.55 0.50 21.07
N LYS A 319 21.55 1.32 21.39
CA LYS A 319 20.33 1.45 20.55
C LYS A 319 20.64 2.03 19.17
N ALA A 320 21.51 3.05 19.10
CA ALA A 320 21.92 3.60 17.81
C ALA A 320 22.61 2.54 16.93
N ALA A 321 23.47 1.70 17.52
CA ALA A 321 24.13 0.60 16.80
C ALA A 321 23.12 -0.44 16.27
N LEU A 322 22.11 -0.82 17.06
CA LEU A 322 21.05 -1.73 16.63
C LEU A 322 20.28 -1.19 15.42
N TRP A 323 19.97 0.10 15.38
CA TRP A 323 19.28 0.70 14.24
C TRP A 323 20.20 0.85 13.02
N ARG A 324 21.51 1.13 13.20
CA ARG A 324 22.49 1.13 12.09
C ARG A 324 22.62 -0.24 11.44
N GLU A 325 22.53 -1.31 12.21
CA GLU A 325 22.56 -2.68 11.67
C GLU A 325 21.34 -2.97 10.81
N LYS A 326 20.15 -2.55 11.23
CA LYS A 326 18.91 -2.69 10.45
C LYS A 326 18.89 -1.88 9.14
N ARG A 327 19.75 -0.87 8.99
CA ARG A 327 19.89 -0.12 7.73
C ARG A 327 20.57 -0.93 6.62
N LYS A 328 21.33 -1.96 6.98
CA LYS A 328 22.01 -2.81 6.01
C LYS A 328 20.95 -3.69 5.31
N PRO A 329 20.96 -3.81 3.95
CA PRO A 329 20.13 -4.80 3.30
C PRO A 329 20.40 -6.16 3.92
N ALA A 330 19.35 -6.95 4.15
CA ALA A 330 19.52 -8.32 4.63
C ALA A 330 20.55 -9.00 3.72
N ARG A 331 21.64 -9.50 4.29
CA ARG A 331 22.61 -10.28 3.53
C ARG A 331 21.83 -11.47 2.98
N THR A 332 21.64 -11.52 1.67
CA THR A 332 21.20 -12.72 0.99
C THR A 332 22.14 -13.85 1.36
N PRO A 333 21.63 -14.99 1.83
CA PRO A 333 22.45 -16.16 2.13
C PRO A 333 23.12 -16.70 0.88
#